data_12fd75ce4b83870440708e3c55eeaca7
#
_entry.id   12fd75ce4b83870440708e3c55eeaca7
#
_cell.length_a   1.000
_cell.length_b   1.000
_cell.length_c   1.000
_cell.angle_alpha   90.00
_cell.angle_beta   90.00
_cell.angle_gamma   90.00
#
_symmetry.space_group_name_H-M   'P 1'
#
loop_
_entity.id
_entity.type
_entity.pdbx_description
1 polymer ?
#
loop_
_entity_poly.entity_id
_entity_poly.type
_entity_poly.pdbx_seq_one_letter_code
_entity_poly.pdbx_strand_id
1 'polypeptide(L)'
;RVCSVDKANVLETSVLWRKTVTAFFKAKYPELEVTHMYVDNAAMQLARDPNQFDVLFTENMFGDILSDEMAVICGSLGMMCSASLGLGKNSLGQPFGLYEPAGGTAPDIAGQGVANPCAQVLSAAMMLRYSFDQEALAAKIEAAVRKTVTAHGIRTGDIAFGRPAVGATAMAD
;
A
#
# COMPACT_ATOMS: atom_id res chain seq x y z
N ARG A 1 -7.09 14.15 5.64
CA ARG A 1 -8.28 14.05 4.76
C ARG A 1 -8.46 12.60 4.32
N VAL A 2 -9.70 12.14 4.22
CA VAL A 2 -10.06 10.81 3.75
C VAL A 2 -10.92 10.95 2.49
N CYS A 3 -10.55 10.28 1.42
CA CYS A 3 -11.38 10.17 0.22
C CYS A 3 -12.00 8.76 0.18
N SER A 4 -13.31 8.68 0.40
CA SER A 4 -14.06 7.44 0.28
C SER A 4 -14.43 7.19 -1.16
N VAL A 5 -13.96 6.08 -1.72
CA VAL A 5 -14.18 5.71 -3.13
C VAL A 5 -15.27 4.66 -3.23
N ASP A 6 -16.20 4.87 -4.15
CA ASP A 6 -17.33 3.99 -4.40
C ASP A 6 -17.86 4.11 -5.85
N LYS A 7 -18.93 3.39 -6.17
CA LYS A 7 -19.67 3.49 -7.45
C LYS A 7 -21.16 3.67 -7.20
N ALA A 8 -21.51 4.56 -6.27
CA ALA A 8 -22.90 4.77 -5.83
C ALA A 8 -23.86 5.28 -6.92
N ASN A 9 -23.34 5.74 -8.05
CA ASN A 9 -24.17 6.10 -9.20
C ASN A 9 -24.66 4.90 -10.03
N VAL A 10 -24.15 3.68 -9.74
CA VAL A 10 -24.49 2.45 -10.47
C VAL A 10 -24.84 1.29 -9.53
N LEU A 11 -24.11 1.14 -8.41
CA LEU A 11 -24.21 -0.02 -7.53
C LEU A 11 -24.94 0.32 -6.23
N GLU A 12 -26.00 -0.42 -5.93
CA GLU A 12 -26.74 -0.29 -4.65
C GLU A 12 -25.86 -0.62 -3.44
N THR A 13 -24.94 -1.56 -3.55
CA THR A 13 -23.94 -1.84 -2.51
C THR A 13 -23.05 -0.63 -2.22
N SER A 14 -22.68 0.12 -3.23
CA SER A 14 -21.92 1.37 -3.07
C SER A 14 -22.77 2.52 -2.51
N VAL A 15 -24.07 2.54 -2.78
CA VAL A 15 -25.00 3.48 -2.11
C VAL A 15 -25.01 3.20 -0.62
N LEU A 16 -25.13 1.93 -0.21
CA LEU A 16 -25.06 1.52 1.19
C LEU A 16 -23.70 1.87 1.82
N TRP A 17 -22.60 1.58 1.13
CA TRP A 17 -21.24 1.95 1.54
C TRP A 17 -21.16 3.43 1.86
N ARG A 18 -21.49 4.30 0.90
CA ARG A 18 -21.41 5.76 1.04
C ARG A 18 -22.24 6.27 2.23
N LYS A 19 -23.47 5.78 2.37
CA LYS A 19 -24.36 6.13 3.49
C LYS A 19 -23.77 5.73 4.84
N THR A 20 -23.24 4.49 4.93
CA THR A 20 -22.66 3.94 6.16
C THR A 20 -21.38 4.68 6.54
N VAL A 21 -20.48 4.89 5.58
CA VAL A 21 -19.21 5.62 5.79
C VAL A 21 -19.48 7.05 6.25
N THR A 22 -20.39 7.76 5.57
CA THR A 22 -20.75 9.13 5.96
C THR A 22 -21.26 9.21 7.39
N ALA A 23 -22.18 8.30 7.75
CA ALA A 23 -22.75 8.26 9.10
C ALA A 23 -21.70 7.91 10.16
N PHE A 24 -20.84 6.94 9.87
CA PHE A 24 -19.79 6.48 10.78
C PHE A 24 -18.76 7.58 11.08
N PHE A 25 -18.21 8.19 10.05
CA PHE A 25 -17.21 9.25 10.24
C PHE A 25 -17.81 10.46 10.94
N LYS A 26 -19.03 10.87 10.57
CA LYS A 26 -19.73 11.97 11.25
C LYS A 26 -19.93 11.70 12.75
N ALA A 27 -20.20 10.44 13.13
CA ALA A 27 -20.45 10.05 14.53
C ALA A 27 -19.16 9.83 15.34
N LYS A 28 -18.10 9.29 14.73
CA LYS A 28 -16.91 8.82 15.42
C LYS A 28 -15.68 9.71 15.24
N TYR A 29 -15.57 10.39 14.10
CA TYR A 29 -14.41 11.18 13.70
C TYR A 29 -14.84 12.49 13.02
N PRO A 30 -15.63 13.33 13.72
CA PRO A 30 -16.19 14.56 13.14
C PRO A 30 -15.11 15.59 12.74
N GLU A 31 -13.90 15.44 13.27
CA GLU A 31 -12.73 16.30 12.97
C GLU A 31 -12.06 15.94 11.63
N LEU A 32 -12.36 14.76 11.06
CA LEU A 32 -11.77 14.35 9.79
C LEU A 32 -12.57 14.90 8.61
N GLU A 33 -11.86 15.50 7.67
CA GLU A 33 -12.42 15.85 6.37
C GLU A 33 -12.60 14.57 5.55
N VAL A 34 -13.85 14.21 5.27
CA VAL A 34 -14.23 13.04 4.45
C VAL A 34 -14.92 13.50 3.19
N THR A 35 -14.34 13.17 2.05
CA THR A 35 -14.92 13.40 0.72
C THR A 35 -15.33 12.08 0.08
N HIS A 36 -16.17 12.14 -0.96
CA HIS A 36 -16.57 10.95 -1.72
C HIS A 36 -16.24 11.13 -3.19
N MET A 37 -15.71 10.07 -3.80
CA MET A 37 -15.38 10.07 -5.21
C MET A 37 -15.85 8.76 -5.86
N TYR A 38 -16.33 8.84 -7.10
CA TYR A 38 -16.60 7.63 -7.88
C TYR A 38 -15.29 7.00 -8.34
N VAL A 39 -15.23 5.68 -8.37
CA VAL A 39 -14.00 4.92 -8.63
C VAL A 39 -13.36 5.24 -9.98
N ASP A 40 -14.16 5.47 -11.01
CA ASP A 40 -13.68 5.87 -12.34
C ASP A 40 -12.98 7.25 -12.32
N ASN A 41 -13.54 8.20 -11.56
CA ASN A 41 -12.89 9.48 -11.34
C ASN A 41 -11.64 9.33 -10.45
N ALA A 42 -11.69 8.48 -9.42
CA ALA A 42 -10.54 8.22 -8.56
C ALA A 42 -9.35 7.69 -9.36
N ALA A 43 -9.56 6.72 -10.26
CA ALA A 43 -8.54 6.20 -11.16
C ALA A 43 -7.92 7.31 -12.03
N MET A 44 -8.75 8.15 -12.67
CA MET A 44 -8.25 9.29 -13.46
C MET A 44 -7.43 10.27 -12.59
N GLN A 45 -7.90 10.57 -11.38
CA GLN A 45 -7.23 11.53 -10.50
C GLN A 45 -5.93 10.97 -9.93
N LEU A 46 -5.84 9.66 -9.67
CA LEU A 46 -4.60 8.99 -9.28
C LEU A 46 -3.53 9.10 -10.37
N ALA A 47 -3.89 8.84 -11.62
CA ALA A 47 -2.97 8.99 -12.75
C ALA A 47 -2.56 10.45 -12.99
N ARG A 48 -3.46 11.41 -12.73
CA ARG A 48 -3.23 12.84 -12.99
C ARG A 48 -2.40 13.51 -11.90
N ASP A 49 -2.79 13.32 -10.64
CA ASP A 49 -2.18 13.93 -9.46
C ASP A 49 -2.40 13.07 -8.21
N PRO A 50 -1.55 12.06 -7.99
CA PRO A 50 -1.67 11.18 -6.83
C PRO A 50 -1.45 11.91 -5.49
N ASN A 51 -0.75 13.04 -5.48
CA ASN A 51 -0.43 13.79 -4.26
C ASN A 51 -1.64 14.52 -3.64
N GLN A 52 -2.76 14.60 -4.35
CA GLN A 52 -3.99 15.16 -3.79
C GLN A 52 -4.62 14.28 -2.70
N PHE A 53 -4.26 13.00 -2.64
CA PHE A 53 -4.82 12.03 -1.71
C PHE A 53 -3.90 11.81 -0.50
N ASP A 54 -4.45 11.96 0.72
CA ASP A 54 -3.77 11.56 1.95
C ASP A 54 -4.12 10.11 2.29
N VAL A 55 -5.42 9.77 2.26
CA VAL A 55 -5.95 8.42 2.51
C VAL A 55 -7.07 8.13 1.53
N LEU A 56 -6.97 7.03 0.81
CA LEU A 56 -8.07 6.44 0.04
C LEU A 56 -8.72 5.35 0.88
N PHE A 57 -10.03 5.46 1.09
CA PHE A 57 -10.84 4.50 1.83
C PHE A 57 -11.87 3.86 0.91
N THR A 58 -11.78 2.57 0.71
CA THR A 58 -12.58 1.86 -0.30
C THR A 58 -12.90 0.44 0.17
N GLU A 59 -13.89 -0.19 -0.46
CA GLU A 59 -14.11 -1.63 -0.31
C GLU A 59 -13.02 -2.43 -1.06
N ASN A 60 -13.01 -3.74 -0.87
CA ASN A 60 -11.93 -4.62 -1.32
C ASN A 60 -11.67 -4.56 -2.84
N MET A 61 -12.71 -4.71 -3.67
CA MET A 61 -12.54 -4.82 -5.12
C MET A 61 -11.96 -3.53 -5.74
N PHE A 62 -12.47 -2.37 -5.35
CA PHE A 62 -11.94 -1.10 -5.84
C PHE A 62 -10.57 -0.80 -5.25
N GLY A 63 -10.34 -1.17 -3.98
CA GLY A 63 -9.05 -1.03 -3.33
C GLY A 63 -7.95 -1.80 -4.02
N ASP A 64 -8.22 -3.05 -4.40
CA ASP A 64 -7.32 -3.92 -5.12
C ASP A 64 -6.91 -3.30 -6.48
N ILE A 65 -7.90 -2.87 -7.27
CA ILE A 65 -7.66 -2.26 -8.58
C ILE A 65 -6.87 -0.94 -8.45
N LEU A 66 -7.28 -0.05 -7.56
CA LEU A 66 -6.64 1.26 -7.40
C LEU A 66 -5.25 1.17 -6.77
N SER A 67 -5.00 0.18 -5.90
CA SER A 67 -3.68 0.00 -5.31
C SER A 67 -2.66 -0.51 -6.33
N ASP A 68 -3.06 -1.38 -7.25
CA ASP A 68 -2.22 -1.83 -8.36
C ASP A 68 -1.90 -0.68 -9.32
N GLU A 69 -2.88 0.15 -9.65
CA GLU A 69 -2.66 1.37 -10.44
C GLU A 69 -1.65 2.31 -9.74
N MET A 70 -1.84 2.55 -8.44
CA MET A 70 -0.90 3.35 -7.65
C MET A 70 0.50 2.75 -7.60
N ALA A 71 0.63 1.44 -7.49
CA ALA A 71 1.92 0.78 -7.49
C ALA A 71 2.71 1.06 -8.77
N VAL A 72 2.04 1.03 -9.92
CA VAL A 72 2.66 1.38 -11.22
C VAL A 72 3.06 2.85 -11.27
N ILE A 73 2.20 3.77 -10.80
CA ILE A 73 2.49 5.20 -10.71
C ILE A 73 3.71 5.47 -9.80
N CYS A 74 3.82 4.74 -8.69
CA CYS A 74 4.94 4.86 -7.75
C CYS A 74 6.21 4.12 -8.19
N GLY A 75 6.13 3.33 -9.25
CA GLY A 75 7.28 2.68 -9.87
C GLY A 75 7.13 1.19 -10.11
N SER A 76 6.62 0.40 -9.19
CA SER A 76 6.45 -1.05 -9.33
C SER A 76 5.58 -1.65 -8.22
N LEU A 77 4.87 -2.71 -8.58
CA LEU A 77 4.17 -3.59 -7.64
C LEU A 77 5.13 -4.20 -6.60
N GLY A 78 6.39 -4.44 -6.97
CA GLY A 78 7.47 -4.90 -6.07
C GLY A 78 7.89 -3.91 -4.98
N MET A 79 7.30 -2.70 -4.95
CA MET A 79 7.47 -1.72 -3.88
C MET A 79 6.26 -1.66 -2.93
N MET A 80 5.16 -2.37 -3.24
CA MET A 80 3.91 -2.26 -2.52
C MET A 80 3.84 -3.24 -1.35
N CYS A 81 4.06 -2.74 -0.14
CA CYS A 81 3.88 -3.47 1.11
C CYS A 81 2.43 -3.39 1.59
N SER A 82 2.00 -4.38 2.36
CA SER A 82 0.63 -4.47 2.86
C SER A 82 0.58 -5.00 4.31
N ALA A 83 -0.43 -4.57 5.04
CA ALA A 83 -0.74 -5.04 6.39
C ALA A 83 -2.25 -5.18 6.58
N SER A 84 -2.70 -6.35 7.02
CA SER A 84 -4.06 -6.60 7.46
C SER A 84 -4.05 -6.77 8.98
N LEU A 85 -4.66 -5.80 9.69
CA LEU A 85 -4.65 -5.76 11.15
C LEU A 85 -5.93 -6.32 11.73
N GLY A 86 -5.81 -7.29 12.63
CA GLY A 86 -6.92 -7.90 13.33
C GLY A 86 -7.37 -7.10 14.57
N LEU A 87 -8.57 -7.41 15.07
CA LEU A 87 -9.07 -6.85 16.33
C LEU A 87 -8.44 -7.49 17.57
N GLY A 88 -7.94 -8.73 17.44
CA GLY A 88 -7.24 -9.43 18.51
C GLY A 88 -5.89 -8.79 18.82
N LYS A 89 -5.48 -8.92 20.08
CA LYS A 89 -4.21 -8.34 20.55
C LYS A 89 -3.25 -9.45 20.98
N ASN A 90 -1.97 -9.23 20.71
CA ASN A 90 -0.88 -10.07 21.15
C ASN A 90 -0.48 -9.77 22.62
N SER A 91 0.54 -10.46 23.13
CA SER A 91 1.06 -10.27 24.50
C SER A 91 1.63 -8.89 24.78
N LEU A 92 1.94 -8.11 23.75
CA LEU A 92 2.37 -6.70 23.84
C LEU A 92 1.22 -5.70 23.81
N GLY A 93 -0.03 -6.17 23.74
CA GLY A 93 -1.20 -5.32 23.62
C GLY A 93 -1.40 -4.73 22.22
N GLN A 94 -0.59 -5.14 21.24
CA GLN A 94 -0.65 -4.68 19.86
C GLN A 94 -1.50 -5.62 18.99
N PRO A 95 -2.05 -5.15 17.85
CA PRO A 95 -2.89 -6.01 17.01
C PRO A 95 -2.11 -7.18 16.42
N PHE A 96 -2.75 -8.33 16.29
CA PHE A 96 -2.28 -9.35 15.36
C PHE A 96 -2.41 -8.83 13.93
N GLY A 97 -1.45 -9.16 13.09
CA GLY A 97 -1.45 -8.73 11.69
C GLY A 97 -0.95 -9.82 10.75
N LEU A 98 -1.40 -9.76 9.51
CA LEU A 98 -0.80 -10.45 8.38
C LEU A 98 -0.10 -9.39 7.54
N TYR A 99 1.15 -9.67 7.19
CA TYR A 99 2.04 -8.72 6.51
C TYR A 99 2.60 -9.39 5.27
N GLU A 100 2.27 -8.88 4.12
CA GLU A 100 2.69 -9.46 2.84
C GLU A 100 2.89 -8.39 1.77
N PRO A 101 3.76 -8.63 0.77
CA PRO A 101 3.80 -7.80 -0.43
C PRO A 101 2.56 -8.05 -1.28
N ALA A 102 2.00 -7.00 -1.88
CA ALA A 102 0.79 -7.13 -2.69
C ALA A 102 1.02 -7.84 -4.05
N GLY A 103 2.27 -8.01 -4.48
CA GLY A 103 2.62 -8.60 -5.78
C GLY A 103 2.36 -10.10 -5.95
N GLY A 104 1.86 -10.81 -4.93
CA GLY A 104 1.52 -12.23 -4.99
C GLY A 104 2.73 -13.14 -5.25
N THR A 105 2.51 -14.28 -5.91
CA THR A 105 3.50 -15.35 -6.10
C THR A 105 4.33 -15.22 -7.37
N ALA A 106 3.89 -14.43 -8.35
CA ALA A 106 4.55 -14.19 -9.64
C ALA A 106 5.22 -15.45 -10.25
N PRO A 107 4.43 -16.50 -10.59
CA PRO A 107 4.96 -17.80 -10.99
C PRO A 107 5.81 -17.76 -12.25
N ASP A 108 5.60 -16.78 -13.11
CA ASP A 108 6.33 -16.54 -14.36
C ASP A 108 7.80 -16.14 -14.15
N ILE A 109 8.13 -15.55 -13.00
CA ILE A 109 9.51 -15.16 -12.65
C ILE A 109 10.08 -15.98 -11.49
N ALA A 110 9.35 -17.00 -11.02
CA ALA A 110 9.80 -17.84 -9.91
C ALA A 110 11.14 -18.52 -10.23
N GLY A 111 12.08 -18.51 -9.30
CA GLY A 111 13.42 -19.12 -9.44
C GLY A 111 14.40 -18.32 -10.29
N GLN A 112 14.01 -17.24 -10.93
CA GLN A 112 14.91 -16.43 -11.79
C GLN A 112 15.77 -15.43 -11.00
N GLY A 113 15.49 -15.20 -9.72
CA GLY A 113 16.22 -14.25 -8.88
C GLY A 113 16.09 -12.78 -9.28
N VAL A 114 15.01 -12.42 -10.01
CA VAL A 114 14.78 -11.07 -10.54
C VAL A 114 13.75 -10.26 -9.76
N ALA A 115 12.98 -10.91 -8.88
CA ALA A 115 11.93 -10.26 -8.11
C ALA A 115 12.49 -9.14 -7.21
N ASN A 116 11.75 -8.04 -7.11
CA ASN A 116 12.09 -6.94 -6.21
C ASN A 116 11.75 -7.31 -4.75
N PRO A 117 12.72 -7.37 -3.82
CA PRO A 117 12.47 -7.75 -2.45
C PRO A 117 11.94 -6.60 -1.56
N CYS A 118 11.89 -5.37 -2.06
CA CYS A 118 11.59 -4.19 -1.25
C CYS A 118 10.24 -4.27 -0.56
N ALA A 119 9.19 -4.70 -1.26
CA ALA A 119 7.85 -4.81 -0.67
C ALA A 119 7.81 -5.81 0.50
N GLN A 120 8.53 -6.93 0.41
CA GLN A 120 8.63 -7.90 1.50
C GLN A 120 9.36 -7.31 2.70
N VAL A 121 10.46 -6.61 2.48
CA VAL A 121 11.24 -5.93 3.54
C VAL A 121 10.41 -4.81 4.19
N LEU A 122 9.68 -4.04 3.40
CA LEU A 122 8.79 -3.00 3.91
C LEU A 122 7.57 -3.58 4.67
N SER A 123 7.04 -4.73 4.24
CA SER A 123 6.00 -5.44 4.99
C SER A 123 6.51 -5.91 6.35
N ALA A 124 7.77 -6.37 6.44
CA ALA A 124 8.40 -6.67 7.72
C ALA A 124 8.57 -5.41 8.60
N ALA A 125 8.88 -4.25 8.01
CA ALA A 125 8.90 -3.00 8.75
C ALA A 125 7.52 -2.62 9.32
N MET A 126 6.44 -2.82 8.55
CA MET A 126 5.07 -2.65 9.03
C MET A 126 4.76 -3.60 10.19
N MET A 127 5.20 -4.86 10.14
CA MET A 127 5.05 -5.83 11.23
C MET A 127 5.72 -5.34 12.51
N LEU A 128 6.96 -4.86 12.40
CA LEU A 128 7.69 -4.30 13.54
C LEU A 128 6.95 -3.11 14.15
N ARG A 129 6.41 -2.21 13.32
CA ARG A 129 5.67 -1.03 13.75
C ARG A 129 4.36 -1.40 14.44
N TYR A 130 3.52 -2.19 13.79
CA TYR A 130 2.13 -2.38 14.23
C TYR A 130 1.95 -3.51 15.24
N SER A 131 2.66 -4.64 15.08
CA SER A 131 2.49 -5.79 15.97
C SER A 131 3.54 -5.89 17.08
N PHE A 132 4.71 -5.25 16.91
CA PHE A 132 5.81 -5.34 17.89
C PHE A 132 6.15 -4.01 18.57
N ASP A 133 5.48 -2.92 18.22
CA ASP A 133 5.73 -1.57 18.77
C ASP A 133 7.20 -1.12 18.63
N GLN A 134 7.82 -1.45 17.50
CA GLN A 134 9.22 -1.18 17.22
C GLN A 134 9.37 -0.09 16.13
N GLU A 135 8.80 1.10 16.36
CA GLU A 135 8.83 2.23 15.42
C GLU A 135 10.26 2.59 14.96
N ALA A 136 11.21 2.64 15.88
CA ALA A 136 12.59 3.01 15.55
C ALA A 136 13.29 2.00 14.63
N LEU A 137 12.96 0.70 14.75
CA LEU A 137 13.49 -0.34 13.86
C LEU A 137 12.78 -0.28 12.49
N ALA A 138 11.48 -0.12 12.48
CA ALA A 138 10.71 0.04 11.24
C ALA A 138 11.23 1.22 10.41
N ALA A 139 11.41 2.39 11.03
CA ALA A 139 11.94 3.58 10.36
C ALA A 139 13.37 3.39 9.82
N LYS A 140 14.23 2.63 10.51
CA LYS A 140 15.57 2.30 10.00
C LYS A 140 15.51 1.44 8.74
N ILE A 141 14.63 0.43 8.71
CA ILE A 141 14.45 -0.42 7.52
C ILE A 141 13.93 0.42 6.35
N GLU A 142 12.91 1.23 6.56
CA GLU A 142 12.36 2.10 5.52
C GLU A 142 13.41 3.08 4.97
N ALA A 143 14.23 3.65 5.87
CA ALA A 143 15.32 4.55 5.48
C ALA A 143 16.40 3.79 4.68
N ALA A 144 16.71 2.54 5.03
CA ALA A 144 17.68 1.72 4.29
C ALA A 144 17.18 1.42 2.87
N VAL A 145 15.91 0.96 2.71
CA VAL A 145 15.31 0.73 1.39
C VAL A 145 15.32 2.01 0.56
N ARG A 146 14.90 3.13 1.13
CA ARG A 146 14.95 4.42 0.44
C ARG A 146 16.36 4.79 -0.02
N LYS A 147 17.35 4.67 0.85
CA LYS A 147 18.74 4.98 0.56
C LYS A 147 19.30 4.09 -0.55
N THR A 148 19.02 2.79 -0.52
CA THR A 148 19.42 1.82 -1.53
C THR A 148 18.92 2.23 -2.91
N VAL A 149 17.63 2.53 -3.04
CA VAL A 149 17.00 2.89 -4.31
C VAL A 149 17.42 4.30 -4.79
N THR A 150 17.47 5.29 -3.88
CA THR A 150 17.70 6.69 -4.29
C THR A 150 19.17 7.08 -4.29
N ALA A 151 19.89 6.90 -3.18
CA ALA A 151 21.25 7.37 -3.03
C ALA A 151 22.27 6.44 -3.69
N HIS A 152 22.10 5.12 -3.53
CA HIS A 152 23.01 4.14 -4.15
C HIS A 152 22.60 3.76 -5.57
N GLY A 153 21.35 4.01 -5.96
CA GLY A 153 20.85 3.71 -7.30
C GLY A 153 20.74 2.21 -7.61
N ILE A 154 20.78 1.36 -6.57
CA ILE A 154 20.65 -0.10 -6.70
C ILE A 154 19.17 -0.40 -6.93
N ARG A 155 18.86 -1.10 -8.02
CA ARG A 155 17.48 -1.33 -8.47
C ARG A 155 17.34 -2.67 -9.15
N THR A 156 16.24 -3.35 -8.90
CA THR A 156 15.80 -4.49 -9.70
C THR A 156 15.19 -4.02 -11.03
N GLY A 157 14.99 -4.95 -11.96
CA GLY A 157 14.58 -4.62 -13.33
C GLY A 157 13.28 -3.82 -13.44
N ASP A 158 12.34 -4.08 -12.56
CA ASP A 158 11.01 -3.42 -12.49
C ASP A 158 11.08 -1.92 -12.17
N ILE A 159 12.11 -1.47 -11.43
CA ILE A 159 12.30 -0.07 -11.05
C ILE A 159 13.58 0.54 -11.64
N ALA A 160 14.24 -0.15 -12.58
CA ALA A 160 15.49 0.32 -13.17
C ALA A 160 15.29 1.45 -14.20
N PHE A 161 14.16 1.49 -14.90
CA PHE A 161 13.82 2.51 -15.92
C PHE A 161 14.96 2.71 -16.95
N GLY A 162 15.47 1.60 -17.52
CA GLY A 162 16.54 1.60 -18.51
C GLY A 162 17.96 1.77 -17.95
N ARG A 163 18.13 1.80 -16.64
CA ARG A 163 19.44 1.77 -15.97
C ARG A 163 19.89 0.32 -15.72
N PRO A 164 21.16 0.06 -15.39
CA PRO A 164 21.60 -1.26 -14.96
C PRO A 164 20.77 -1.78 -13.79
N ALA A 165 20.33 -3.03 -13.90
CA ALA A 165 19.53 -3.70 -12.87
C ALA A 165 20.35 -4.78 -12.17
N VAL A 166 19.99 -5.07 -10.91
CA VAL A 166 20.54 -6.16 -10.11
C VAL A 166 19.47 -7.22 -9.84
N GLY A 167 19.89 -8.42 -9.43
CA GLY A 167 18.98 -9.45 -8.97
C GLY A 167 18.49 -9.23 -7.54
N ALA A 168 17.52 -10.05 -7.11
CA ALA A 168 16.88 -9.96 -5.80
C ALA A 168 17.89 -10.01 -4.64
N THR A 169 18.87 -10.92 -4.67
CA THR A 169 19.88 -11.07 -3.61
C THR A 169 20.73 -9.81 -3.48
N ALA A 170 21.28 -9.33 -4.59
CA ALA A 170 22.13 -8.13 -4.59
C ALA A 170 21.35 -6.83 -4.23
N MET A 171 20.03 -6.84 -4.33
CA MET A 171 19.19 -5.74 -3.87
C MET A 171 18.94 -5.82 -2.37
N ALA A 172 18.91 -7.03 -1.80
CA ALA A 172 18.64 -7.27 -0.39
C ALA A 172 19.88 -7.08 0.51
N ASP A 173 21.10 -7.30 -0.03
CA ASP A 173 22.40 -7.10 0.62
C ASP A 173 22.74 -5.59 0.76
#